data_50de2cb78db64f35820b8606c86aa7f3
#
_entry.id   50de2cb78db64f35820b8606c86aa7f3
#
_cell.length_a   1.000
_cell.length_b   1.000
_cell.length_c   1.000
_cell.angle_alpha   90.00
_cell.angle_beta   90.00
_cell.angle_gamma   90.00
#
_symmetry.space_group_name_H-M   'P 1'
#
loop_
_entity.id
_entity.type
_entity.pdbx_description
1 polymer ?
#
loop_
_entity_poly.entity_id
_entity_poly.type
_entity_poly.pdbx_seq_one_letter_code
_entity_poly.pdbx_strand_id
1 'polypeptide(L)'
;MLKKSFLTAQHTLYYGTKARHFNTTNFTSPLLKRMLWKLKEMERASLPENDLKEYNELLTNMETIYNAADVCLEKGPCIPLEPDLSEVMASSRDYDELLWAWQGWRDTVGQQLRPIYSRYVELSNKAAKLNGHTDTGDSWRVVYESPTLEKDLEQLYHEMKPLYLNLHAYVRRALYHYYGSQHISLRGPIPAHLLGNMWAQSWTNIIDLVIPFPSSTQMDATMAMKSQRWTPIKMFEEADKFFQSLGLLPVLPEFWVKSMLEKPLDGREVSCQTSSWDFYNGKDFRVKQCTEVNMEDLLSVFHEMGHIQYFMQYKDLPVVLREGANPGFHEAMGDVVALSVSTPSYLHNSELLITQIEDYESEINFLMSIALEKVAFIPFSYLMDQFRWKIFDGRISKEDYNQEWWNLRLKYQGICPPLPRSEEDFDAGSKFHIPGNVPYIRYFISSVIQFQFHEAVCKASGFTGPLHKCNIYNSQEAGKLLGDVMKLGFSKPWPEAMKMITGQYNMSAKSLMKYFKPLLDWLVAENIRQEEILGWPEFGCLISDGTIATVVATVTNYFSVCFVLNILKYALHIKIFLFYIFIYEYICTCMHKWYPCETRIDIYIHICICTYMHM
;
A
#
# COMPACT_ATOMS: atom_id res chain seq x y z
N MET A 1 10.49 28.41 -8.43
CA MET A 1 9.35 27.61 -7.97
C MET A 1 8.27 28.44 -7.27
N LEU A 2 8.55 29.17 -6.21
CA LEU A 2 7.58 29.95 -5.40
C LEU A 2 6.64 30.87 -6.22
N LYS A 3 7.17 31.63 -7.20
CA LYS A 3 6.32 32.51 -8.04
C LYS A 3 5.28 31.76 -8.88
N LYS A 4 5.61 30.57 -9.38
CA LYS A 4 4.70 29.76 -10.19
C LYS A 4 3.62 29.10 -9.30
N SER A 5 4.00 28.63 -8.12
CA SER A 5 3.08 28.09 -7.11
C SER A 5 2.06 29.14 -6.63
N PHE A 6 2.51 30.39 -6.43
CA PHE A 6 1.65 31.49 -6.03
C PHE A 6 0.62 31.86 -7.10
N LEU A 7 1.04 31.94 -8.38
CA LEU A 7 0.13 32.22 -9.50
C LEU A 7 -0.93 31.10 -9.66
N THR A 8 -0.54 29.85 -9.50
CA THR A 8 -1.47 28.71 -9.53
C THR A 8 -2.49 28.82 -8.40
N ALA A 9 -2.05 29.13 -7.18
CA ALA A 9 -2.94 29.30 -6.04
C ALA A 9 -3.93 30.45 -6.23
N GLN A 10 -3.49 31.61 -6.77
CA GLN A 10 -4.39 32.72 -7.09
C GLN A 10 -5.47 32.32 -8.10
N HIS A 11 -5.10 31.56 -9.12
CA HIS A 11 -6.04 31.09 -10.14
C HIS A 11 -7.06 30.12 -9.53
N THR A 12 -6.60 29.16 -8.71
CA THR A 12 -7.45 28.20 -7.98
C THR A 12 -8.42 28.93 -7.05
N LEU A 13 -7.93 29.92 -6.29
CA LEU A 13 -8.76 30.73 -5.39
C LEU A 13 -9.85 31.50 -6.16
N TYR A 14 -9.50 32.10 -7.31
CA TYR A 14 -10.44 32.87 -8.12
C TYR A 14 -11.59 32.01 -8.65
N TYR A 15 -11.28 30.85 -9.27
CA TYR A 15 -12.30 29.99 -9.83
C TYR A 15 -13.07 29.23 -8.75
N GLY A 16 -12.41 28.80 -7.68
CA GLY A 16 -13.03 28.15 -6.54
C GLY A 16 -14.04 29.05 -5.83
N THR A 17 -13.65 30.30 -5.57
CA THR A 17 -14.54 31.30 -4.99
C THR A 17 -15.78 31.51 -5.88
N LYS A 18 -15.60 31.64 -7.19
CA LYS A 18 -16.74 31.75 -8.11
C LYS A 18 -17.61 30.51 -8.10
N ALA A 19 -17.00 29.32 -8.10
CA ALA A 19 -17.74 28.05 -8.08
C ALA A 19 -18.61 27.90 -6.82
N ARG A 20 -18.17 28.41 -5.67
CA ARG A 20 -18.91 28.37 -4.39
C ARG A 20 -20.22 29.17 -4.42
N HIS A 21 -20.34 30.18 -5.29
CA HIS A 21 -21.60 30.94 -5.45
C HIS A 21 -22.72 30.15 -6.15
N PHE A 22 -22.38 29.05 -6.84
CA PHE A 22 -23.39 28.24 -7.53
C PHE A 22 -24.04 27.24 -6.58
N ASN A 23 -25.38 27.35 -6.41
CA ASN A 23 -26.18 26.31 -5.80
C ASN A 23 -26.44 25.20 -6.84
N THR A 24 -25.80 24.05 -6.65
CA THR A 24 -25.82 22.93 -7.59
C THR A 24 -27.05 22.04 -7.49
N THR A 25 -27.95 22.26 -6.51
CA THR A 25 -29.14 21.40 -6.30
C THR A 25 -30.06 21.39 -7.52
N ASN A 26 -30.20 22.53 -8.18
CA ASN A 26 -31.09 22.71 -9.32
C ASN A 26 -30.46 22.35 -10.69
N PHE A 27 -29.16 21.99 -10.73
CA PHE A 27 -28.57 21.57 -12.01
C PHE A 27 -29.03 20.17 -12.38
N THR A 28 -29.41 19.96 -13.65
CA THR A 28 -29.82 18.65 -14.17
C THR A 28 -28.63 17.81 -14.63
N SER A 29 -27.54 18.44 -15.09
CA SER A 29 -26.35 17.75 -15.57
C SER A 29 -25.49 17.20 -14.43
N PRO A 30 -25.32 15.87 -14.29
CA PRO A 30 -24.43 15.28 -13.29
C PRO A 30 -22.96 15.69 -13.49
N LEU A 31 -22.53 15.81 -14.76
CA LEU A 31 -21.16 16.21 -15.12
C LEU A 31 -20.88 17.64 -14.61
N LEU A 32 -21.79 18.58 -14.84
CA LEU A 32 -21.63 19.96 -14.37
C LEU A 32 -21.61 20.04 -12.82
N LYS A 33 -22.44 19.26 -12.14
CA LYS A 33 -22.41 19.16 -10.68
C LYS A 33 -21.02 18.70 -10.19
N ARG A 34 -20.46 17.68 -10.84
CA ARG A 34 -19.15 17.12 -10.48
C ARG A 34 -18.01 18.09 -10.75
N MET A 35 -18.04 18.80 -11.89
CA MET A 35 -17.07 19.86 -12.19
C MET A 35 -17.10 20.98 -11.14
N LEU A 36 -18.29 21.45 -10.75
CA LEU A 36 -18.43 22.50 -9.74
C LEU A 36 -18.02 22.00 -8.35
N TRP A 37 -18.27 20.74 -8.02
CA TRP A 37 -17.78 20.14 -6.77
C TRP A 37 -16.26 20.17 -6.71
N LYS A 38 -15.56 19.72 -7.76
CA LYS A 38 -14.09 19.77 -7.83
C LYS A 38 -13.55 21.20 -7.77
N LEU A 39 -14.16 22.13 -8.49
CA LEU A 39 -13.72 23.54 -8.50
C LEU A 39 -13.91 24.23 -7.14
N LYS A 40 -14.85 23.80 -6.31
CA LYS A 40 -15.07 24.35 -4.96
C LYS A 40 -13.94 24.02 -3.99
N GLU A 41 -13.20 22.94 -4.25
CA GLU A 41 -12.04 22.55 -3.47
C GLU A 41 -10.84 23.42 -3.86
N MET A 42 -10.42 24.26 -2.94
CA MET A 42 -9.33 25.22 -3.18
C MET A 42 -8.03 24.83 -2.48
N GLU A 43 -8.07 23.79 -1.66
CA GLU A 43 -6.92 23.28 -0.91
C GLU A 43 -6.13 24.42 -0.22
N ARG A 44 -4.81 24.43 -0.36
CA ARG A 44 -3.92 25.45 0.21
C ARG A 44 -4.17 26.87 -0.34
N ALA A 45 -4.80 27.01 -1.52
CA ALA A 45 -5.10 28.31 -2.10
C ALA A 45 -6.12 29.13 -1.27
N SER A 46 -6.83 28.47 -0.35
CA SER A 46 -7.74 29.13 0.61
C SER A 46 -7.01 29.84 1.77
N LEU A 47 -5.71 29.56 1.98
CA LEU A 47 -4.93 30.19 3.04
C LEU A 47 -4.76 31.70 2.81
N PRO A 48 -4.72 32.53 3.88
CA PRO A 48 -4.23 33.88 3.80
C PRO A 48 -2.82 33.96 3.18
N GLU A 49 -2.51 35.07 2.54
CA GLU A 49 -1.28 35.21 1.74
C GLU A 49 0.00 34.86 2.54
N ASN A 50 0.11 35.34 3.77
CA ASN A 50 1.29 35.06 4.61
C ASN A 50 1.39 33.56 4.97
N ASP A 51 0.26 32.93 5.32
CA ASP A 51 0.22 31.51 5.65
C ASP A 51 0.50 30.64 4.40
N LEU A 52 -0.01 31.03 3.23
CA LEU A 52 0.27 30.36 1.96
C LEU A 52 1.76 30.44 1.60
N LYS A 53 2.38 31.59 1.84
CA LYS A 53 3.81 31.77 1.64
C LYS A 53 4.60 30.86 2.56
N GLU A 54 4.32 30.89 3.87
CA GLU A 54 4.95 30.03 4.87
C GLU A 54 4.74 28.55 4.53
N TYR A 55 3.52 28.14 4.19
CA TYR A 55 3.21 26.78 3.79
C TYR A 55 4.06 26.29 2.61
N ASN A 56 4.19 27.12 1.56
CA ASN A 56 5.01 26.75 0.40
C ASN A 56 6.52 26.73 0.75
N GLU A 57 6.98 27.60 1.64
CA GLU A 57 8.36 27.61 2.13
C GLU A 57 8.66 26.35 2.94
N LEU A 58 7.74 25.90 3.81
CA LEU A 58 7.88 24.66 4.57
C LEU A 58 7.95 23.43 3.64
N LEU A 59 7.05 23.32 2.66
CA LEU A 59 7.10 22.23 1.68
C LEU A 59 8.41 22.22 0.90
N THR A 60 8.83 23.38 0.39
CA THR A 60 10.09 23.48 -0.37
C THR A 60 11.29 23.10 0.51
N ASN A 61 11.28 23.53 1.78
CA ASN A 61 12.35 23.20 2.72
C ASN A 61 12.38 21.69 3.02
N MET A 62 11.23 21.07 3.29
CA MET A 62 11.15 19.63 3.52
C MET A 62 11.63 18.81 2.32
N GLU A 63 11.20 19.18 1.11
CA GLU A 63 11.69 18.53 -0.12
C GLU A 63 13.19 18.75 -0.34
N THR A 64 13.71 19.93 -0.01
CA THR A 64 15.14 20.25 -0.14
C THR A 64 15.97 19.42 0.83
N ILE A 65 15.56 19.33 2.10
CA ILE A 65 16.23 18.47 3.09
C ILE A 65 16.31 17.02 2.57
N TYR A 66 15.20 16.49 2.07
CA TYR A 66 15.18 15.12 1.56
C TYR A 66 16.09 14.91 0.34
N ASN A 67 16.01 15.81 -0.65
CA ASN A 67 16.73 15.63 -1.92
C ASN A 67 18.22 15.98 -1.83
N ALA A 68 18.65 16.77 -0.84
CA ALA A 68 20.05 17.15 -0.64
C ALA A 68 20.76 16.34 0.45
N ALA A 69 20.09 15.35 1.02
CA ALA A 69 20.66 14.55 2.09
C ALA A 69 21.64 13.49 1.54
N ASP A 70 22.80 13.42 2.16
CA ASP A 70 23.82 12.41 1.91
C ASP A 70 24.22 11.76 3.24
N VAL A 71 24.64 10.50 3.21
CA VAL A 71 25.18 9.77 4.36
C VAL A 71 26.67 9.59 4.20
N CYS A 72 27.45 10.04 5.20
CA CYS A 72 28.89 10.03 5.15
C CYS A 72 29.48 8.75 5.76
N LEU A 73 30.47 8.16 5.10
CA LEU A 73 31.32 7.12 5.67
C LEU A 73 32.29 7.75 6.69
N GLU A 74 32.62 7.05 7.77
CA GLU A 74 33.57 7.55 8.79
C GLU A 74 34.90 8.08 8.20
N LYS A 75 35.39 7.48 7.13
CA LYS A 75 36.66 7.83 6.45
C LYS A 75 36.49 7.84 4.93
N GLY A 76 35.35 8.30 4.43
CA GLY A 76 35.05 8.26 3.01
C GLY A 76 34.16 9.39 2.53
N PRO A 77 33.74 9.36 1.26
CA PRO A 77 32.79 10.34 0.73
C PRO A 77 31.42 10.19 1.39
N CYS A 78 30.63 11.24 1.31
CA CYS A 78 29.20 11.16 1.55
C CYS A 78 28.51 10.63 0.29
N ILE A 79 27.50 9.78 0.44
CA ILE A 79 26.78 9.14 -0.65
C ILE A 79 25.27 9.43 -0.56
N PRO A 80 24.61 9.69 -1.70
CA PRO A 80 23.20 9.99 -1.76
C PRO A 80 22.34 8.73 -1.59
N LEU A 81 21.02 8.94 -1.40
CA LEU A 81 20.08 7.82 -1.37
C LEU A 81 20.10 7.04 -2.68
N GLU A 82 19.94 7.74 -3.81
CA GLU A 82 19.89 7.12 -5.15
C GLU A 82 21.11 7.51 -6.00
N PRO A 83 21.85 6.54 -6.54
CA PRO A 83 21.61 5.09 -6.42
C PRO A 83 22.30 4.43 -5.21
N ASP A 84 23.23 5.09 -4.54
CA ASP A 84 24.26 4.47 -3.73
C ASP A 84 23.74 3.76 -2.47
N LEU A 85 22.99 4.47 -1.59
CA LEU A 85 22.42 3.83 -0.39
C LEU A 85 21.35 2.78 -0.75
N SER A 86 20.61 3.00 -1.82
CA SER A 86 19.64 2.03 -2.32
C SER A 86 20.31 0.76 -2.78
N GLU A 87 21.45 0.85 -3.45
CA GLU A 87 22.26 -0.32 -3.85
C GLU A 87 22.84 -1.06 -2.64
N VAL A 88 23.34 -0.33 -1.62
CA VAL A 88 23.78 -0.95 -0.36
C VAL A 88 22.64 -1.74 0.28
N MET A 89 21.47 -1.12 0.41
CA MET A 89 20.29 -1.80 1.01
C MET A 89 19.82 -3.01 0.21
N ALA A 90 19.97 -2.99 -1.11
CA ALA A 90 19.55 -4.06 -2.00
C ALA A 90 20.55 -5.24 -2.03
N SER A 91 21.84 -4.94 -2.13
CA SER A 91 22.87 -5.92 -2.46
C SER A 91 23.70 -6.40 -1.27
N SER A 92 23.90 -5.55 -0.24
CA SER A 92 24.66 -5.94 0.95
C SER A 92 23.94 -7.01 1.77
N ARG A 93 24.76 -7.86 2.40
CA ARG A 93 24.31 -8.87 3.38
C ARG A 93 25.05 -8.70 4.71
N ASP A 94 25.91 -7.69 4.82
CA ASP A 94 26.58 -7.34 6.07
C ASP A 94 25.62 -6.57 6.99
N TYR A 95 25.45 -7.08 8.21
CA TYR A 95 24.50 -6.52 9.17
C TYR A 95 24.82 -5.07 9.55
N ASP A 96 26.09 -4.77 9.78
CA ASP A 96 26.54 -3.45 10.28
C ASP A 96 26.55 -2.43 9.12
N GLU A 97 26.86 -2.82 7.90
CA GLU A 97 26.77 -1.96 6.72
C GLU A 97 25.32 -1.57 6.42
N LEU A 98 24.40 -2.54 6.46
CA LEU A 98 22.96 -2.29 6.32
C LEU A 98 22.43 -1.39 7.43
N LEU A 99 22.90 -1.60 8.66
CA LEU A 99 22.55 -0.76 9.82
C LEU A 99 23.03 0.67 9.63
N TRP A 100 24.29 0.86 9.22
CA TRP A 100 24.85 2.17 8.94
C TRP A 100 24.06 2.94 7.88
N ALA A 101 23.75 2.31 6.74
CA ALA A 101 22.98 2.94 5.67
C ALA A 101 21.57 3.31 6.12
N TRP A 102 20.90 2.40 6.83
CA TRP A 102 19.55 2.57 7.35
C TRP A 102 19.46 3.70 8.39
N GLN A 103 20.37 3.71 9.37
CA GLN A 103 20.43 4.71 10.41
C GLN A 103 20.85 6.07 9.86
N GLY A 104 21.94 6.10 9.08
CA GLY A 104 22.48 7.33 8.52
C GLY A 104 21.44 8.11 7.71
N TRP A 105 20.65 7.43 6.87
CA TRP A 105 19.58 8.08 6.11
C TRP A 105 18.51 8.69 7.02
N ARG A 106 18.06 7.96 8.07
CA ARG A 106 17.03 8.43 8.98
C ARG A 106 17.49 9.58 9.87
N ASP A 107 18.70 9.53 10.35
CA ASP A 107 19.28 10.58 11.18
C ASP A 107 19.48 11.88 10.35
N THR A 108 20.00 11.75 9.14
CA THR A 108 20.26 12.91 8.27
C THR A 108 18.96 13.60 7.83
N VAL A 109 17.93 12.85 7.49
CA VAL A 109 16.67 13.42 6.98
C VAL A 109 15.69 13.71 8.12
N GLY A 110 15.44 12.71 8.98
CA GLY A 110 14.36 12.75 9.96
C GLY A 110 14.52 13.86 10.99
N GLN A 111 15.69 13.98 11.58
CA GLN A 111 15.96 14.97 12.62
C GLN A 111 15.83 16.41 12.11
N GLN A 112 16.17 16.67 10.85
CA GLN A 112 15.98 17.97 10.22
C GLN A 112 14.51 18.28 9.91
N LEU A 113 13.72 17.28 9.56
CA LEU A 113 12.29 17.43 9.25
C LEU A 113 11.44 17.62 10.51
N ARG A 114 11.82 16.98 11.62
CA ARG A 114 11.06 16.95 12.87
C ARG A 114 10.56 18.33 13.34
N PRO A 115 11.40 19.37 13.44
CA PRO A 115 10.98 20.68 13.97
C PRO A 115 10.01 21.42 13.04
N ILE A 116 10.04 21.15 11.72
CA ILE A 116 9.23 21.87 10.74
C ILE A 116 7.91 21.14 10.41
N TYR A 117 7.84 19.84 10.61
CA TYR A 117 6.68 19.04 10.22
C TYR A 117 5.40 19.42 11.01
N SER A 118 5.52 19.71 12.31
CA SER A 118 4.37 20.13 13.12
C SER A 118 3.76 21.45 12.63
N ARG A 119 4.58 22.40 12.20
CA ARG A 119 4.08 23.67 11.64
C ARG A 119 3.39 23.45 10.28
N TYR A 120 3.96 22.57 9.45
CA TYR A 120 3.29 22.14 8.22
C TYR A 120 1.90 21.54 8.52
N VAL A 121 1.76 20.66 9.52
CA VAL A 121 0.47 20.06 9.95
C VAL A 121 -0.55 21.14 10.34
N GLU A 122 -0.13 22.14 11.14
CA GLU A 122 -1.00 23.25 11.55
C GLU A 122 -1.58 24.02 10.34
N LEU A 123 -0.72 24.38 9.39
CA LEU A 123 -1.13 25.13 8.19
C LEU A 123 -1.96 24.28 7.23
N SER A 124 -1.63 23.00 7.08
CA SER A 124 -2.44 22.04 6.32
C SER A 124 -3.86 21.94 6.88
N ASN A 125 -4.00 21.75 8.19
CA ASN A 125 -5.30 21.70 8.85
C ASN A 125 -6.06 23.02 8.75
N LYS A 126 -5.37 24.16 8.80
CA LYS A 126 -5.99 25.46 8.55
C LYS A 126 -6.57 25.55 7.15
N ALA A 127 -5.82 25.10 6.12
CA ALA A 127 -6.29 25.05 4.75
C ALA A 127 -7.53 24.14 4.61
N ALA A 128 -7.48 22.94 5.18
CA ALA A 128 -8.60 21.99 5.17
C ALA A 128 -9.87 22.60 5.78
N LYS A 129 -9.77 23.24 6.95
CA LYS A 129 -10.89 23.91 7.61
C LYS A 129 -11.49 25.04 6.78
N LEU A 130 -10.66 25.81 6.07
CA LEU A 130 -11.14 26.86 5.16
C LEU A 130 -11.86 26.30 3.92
N ASN A 131 -11.63 25.02 3.60
CA ASN A 131 -12.36 24.30 2.57
C ASN A 131 -13.58 23.53 3.08
N GLY A 132 -13.86 23.56 4.39
CA GLY A 132 -15.03 22.94 4.99
C GLY A 132 -14.80 21.52 5.50
N HIS A 133 -13.55 21.08 5.57
CA HIS A 133 -13.14 19.79 6.12
C HIS A 133 -12.79 19.92 7.61
N THR A 134 -12.83 18.80 8.34
CA THR A 134 -12.46 18.78 9.77
C THR A 134 -10.94 18.91 9.96
N ASP A 135 -10.17 18.28 9.08
CA ASP A 135 -8.73 18.22 9.08
C ASP A 135 -8.20 17.85 7.67
N THR A 136 -6.89 17.81 7.51
CA THR A 136 -6.24 17.46 6.24
C THR A 136 -6.51 16.00 5.82
N GLY A 137 -6.60 15.07 6.78
CA GLY A 137 -6.93 13.67 6.49
C GLY A 137 -8.34 13.53 5.91
N ASP A 138 -9.30 14.28 6.43
CA ASP A 138 -10.68 14.36 5.89
C ASP A 138 -10.66 14.90 4.45
N SER A 139 -9.93 15.99 4.19
CA SER A 139 -9.74 16.54 2.84
C SER A 139 -9.13 15.52 1.87
N TRP A 140 -8.16 14.71 2.31
CA TRP A 140 -7.54 13.69 1.47
C TRP A 140 -8.46 12.49 1.18
N ARG A 141 -9.38 12.18 2.10
CA ARG A 141 -10.32 11.06 1.93
C ARG A 141 -11.51 11.39 1.03
N VAL A 142 -11.88 12.66 0.91
CA VAL A 142 -13.09 13.08 0.17
C VAL A 142 -13.11 12.64 -1.29
N VAL A 143 -11.93 12.54 -1.94
CA VAL A 143 -11.81 12.12 -3.35
C VAL A 143 -12.20 10.66 -3.59
N TYR A 144 -12.29 9.85 -2.53
CA TYR A 144 -12.74 8.47 -2.60
C TYR A 144 -14.27 8.34 -2.48
N GLU A 145 -14.98 9.42 -2.22
CA GLU A 145 -16.45 9.49 -2.20
C GLU A 145 -17.13 8.37 -1.37
N SER A 146 -16.46 7.91 -0.32
CA SER A 146 -16.95 6.85 0.57
C SER A 146 -16.97 7.31 2.02
N PRO A 147 -18.14 7.35 2.68
CA PRO A 147 -18.24 7.69 4.11
C PRO A 147 -17.70 6.56 5.01
N THR A 148 -17.47 5.36 4.47
CA THR A 148 -16.99 4.18 5.19
C THR A 148 -15.56 3.80 4.82
N LEU A 149 -14.82 4.68 4.13
CA LEU A 149 -13.52 4.36 3.54
C LEU A 149 -12.56 3.69 4.54
N GLU A 150 -12.36 4.27 5.71
CA GLU A 150 -11.40 3.73 6.71
C GLU A 150 -11.79 2.30 7.13
N LYS A 151 -13.09 2.05 7.35
CA LYS A 151 -13.60 0.73 7.70
C LYS A 151 -13.44 -0.28 6.54
N ASP A 152 -13.73 0.17 5.31
CA ASP A 152 -13.61 -0.68 4.13
C ASP A 152 -12.15 -1.08 3.87
N LEU A 153 -11.21 -0.14 4.07
CA LEU A 153 -9.77 -0.40 3.96
C LEU A 153 -9.27 -1.34 5.06
N GLU A 154 -9.74 -1.19 6.30
CA GLU A 154 -9.41 -2.09 7.40
C GLU A 154 -9.90 -3.52 7.12
N GLN A 155 -11.12 -3.66 6.60
CA GLN A 155 -11.66 -4.95 6.19
C GLN A 155 -10.81 -5.61 5.10
N LEU A 156 -10.42 -4.88 4.06
CA LEU A 156 -9.54 -5.38 3.00
C LEU A 156 -8.18 -5.83 3.57
N TYR A 157 -7.58 -5.05 4.46
CA TYR A 157 -6.34 -5.43 5.13
C TYR A 157 -6.50 -6.76 5.90
N HIS A 158 -7.60 -6.91 6.65
CA HIS A 158 -7.87 -8.14 7.40
C HIS A 158 -8.07 -9.37 6.50
N GLU A 159 -8.67 -9.21 5.33
CA GLU A 159 -8.84 -10.30 4.36
C GLU A 159 -7.50 -10.80 3.79
N MET A 160 -6.52 -9.90 3.63
CA MET A 160 -5.18 -10.22 3.10
C MET A 160 -4.17 -10.64 4.18
N LYS A 161 -4.45 -10.31 5.44
CA LYS A 161 -3.55 -10.56 6.58
C LYS A 161 -3.04 -12.00 6.68
N PRO A 162 -3.84 -13.07 6.46
CA PRO A 162 -3.35 -14.45 6.52
C PRO A 162 -2.20 -14.72 5.54
N LEU A 163 -2.27 -14.18 4.32
CA LEU A 163 -1.21 -14.31 3.32
C LEU A 163 0.07 -13.60 3.80
N TYR A 164 -0.06 -12.37 4.28
CA TYR A 164 1.07 -11.60 4.80
C TYR A 164 1.74 -12.28 5.99
N LEU A 165 0.98 -12.77 6.97
CA LEU A 165 1.52 -13.44 8.15
C LEU A 165 2.31 -14.70 7.80
N ASN A 166 1.86 -15.47 6.82
CA ASN A 166 2.57 -16.65 6.36
C ASN A 166 3.87 -16.29 5.62
N LEU A 167 3.84 -15.26 4.76
CA LEU A 167 5.04 -14.73 4.11
C LEU A 167 6.05 -14.21 5.14
N HIS A 168 5.59 -13.42 6.11
CA HIS A 168 6.44 -12.85 7.16
C HIS A 168 7.13 -13.94 8.00
N ALA A 169 6.40 -14.98 8.44
CA ALA A 169 6.96 -16.07 9.23
C ALA A 169 8.04 -16.84 8.44
N TYR A 170 7.79 -17.13 7.16
CA TYR A 170 8.72 -17.80 6.27
C TYR A 170 10.00 -16.97 6.07
N VAL A 171 9.87 -15.68 5.74
CA VAL A 171 11.00 -14.76 5.53
C VAL A 171 11.80 -14.57 6.82
N ARG A 172 11.13 -14.38 7.96
CA ARG A 172 11.78 -14.28 9.28
C ARG A 172 12.66 -15.48 9.59
N ARG A 173 12.19 -16.70 9.32
CA ARG A 173 13.00 -17.90 9.51
C ARG A 173 14.22 -17.92 8.59
N ALA A 174 14.06 -17.58 7.32
CA ALA A 174 15.19 -17.53 6.39
C ALA A 174 16.26 -16.54 6.86
N LEU A 175 15.84 -15.35 7.28
CA LEU A 175 16.74 -14.35 7.83
C LEU A 175 17.37 -14.80 9.16
N TYR A 176 16.64 -15.50 10.02
CA TYR A 176 17.18 -16.12 11.24
C TYR A 176 18.29 -17.11 10.94
N HIS A 177 18.14 -17.95 9.92
CA HIS A 177 19.19 -18.89 9.51
C HIS A 177 20.43 -18.19 8.94
N TYR A 178 20.24 -17.06 8.28
CA TYR A 178 21.36 -16.30 7.70
C TYR A 178 22.09 -15.44 8.74
N TYR A 179 21.36 -14.62 9.50
CA TYR A 179 21.96 -13.66 10.44
C TYR A 179 22.14 -14.20 11.86
N GLY A 180 21.49 -15.30 12.21
CA GLY A 180 21.61 -15.94 13.52
C GLY A 180 20.68 -15.40 14.60
N SER A 181 20.60 -16.16 15.71
CA SER A 181 19.72 -15.86 16.84
C SER A 181 20.10 -14.59 17.62
N GLN A 182 21.32 -14.10 17.46
CA GLN A 182 21.77 -12.84 18.08
C GLN A 182 21.10 -11.60 17.46
N HIS A 183 20.59 -11.72 16.22
CA HIS A 183 20.00 -10.60 15.50
C HIS A 183 18.50 -10.75 15.29
N ILE A 184 17.99 -11.96 15.24
CA ILE A 184 16.56 -12.23 14.91
C ILE A 184 15.98 -13.24 15.88
N SER A 185 14.79 -12.95 16.43
CA SER A 185 13.96 -13.91 17.18
C SER A 185 12.90 -14.51 16.26
N LEU A 186 12.74 -15.84 16.29
CA LEU A 186 11.63 -16.53 15.59
C LEU A 186 10.24 -16.21 16.16
N ARG A 187 10.18 -15.51 17.29
CA ARG A 187 8.95 -15.11 17.96
C ARG A 187 8.73 -13.60 17.96
N GLY A 188 9.72 -12.83 17.46
CA GLY A 188 9.71 -11.38 17.40
C GLY A 188 9.43 -10.80 16.01
N PRO A 189 9.41 -9.45 15.91
CA PRO A 189 9.41 -8.75 14.64
C PRO A 189 10.76 -8.91 13.91
N ILE A 190 10.79 -8.55 12.64
CA ILE A 190 12.02 -8.53 11.83
C ILE A 190 12.68 -7.14 11.97
N PRO A 191 14.01 -7.03 12.18
CA PRO A 191 14.73 -5.76 12.11
C PRO A 191 14.60 -5.11 10.73
N ALA A 192 14.20 -3.83 10.70
CA ALA A 192 13.74 -3.17 9.48
C ALA A 192 14.80 -3.00 8.39
N HIS A 193 16.09 -3.05 8.72
CA HIS A 193 17.20 -2.88 7.79
C HIS A 193 17.58 -4.15 7.01
N LEU A 194 16.99 -5.33 7.36
CA LEU A 194 17.38 -6.63 6.79
C LEU A 194 16.51 -7.08 5.60
N LEU A 195 15.61 -6.22 5.12
CA LEU A 195 14.58 -6.59 4.14
C LEU A 195 14.87 -6.09 2.72
N GLY A 196 16.13 -5.72 2.44
CA GLY A 196 16.59 -5.40 1.08
C GLY A 196 16.08 -4.08 0.50
N ASN A 197 15.49 -3.21 1.33
CA ASN A 197 14.95 -1.91 0.92
C ASN A 197 15.00 -0.91 2.07
N MET A 198 15.32 0.35 1.79
CA MET A 198 15.48 1.39 2.80
C MET A 198 14.28 1.51 3.75
N TRP A 199 13.07 1.29 3.25
CA TRP A 199 11.83 1.40 4.02
C TRP A 199 11.19 0.06 4.37
N ALA A 200 11.80 -1.06 3.98
CA ALA A 200 11.22 -2.40 4.09
C ALA A 200 9.81 -2.51 3.47
N GLN A 201 9.56 -1.76 2.40
CA GLN A 201 8.28 -1.74 1.67
C GLN A 201 8.22 -2.80 0.57
N SER A 202 9.35 -3.20 0.01
CA SER A 202 9.54 -4.32 -0.91
C SER A 202 10.65 -5.21 -0.36
N TRP A 203 10.51 -6.53 -0.50
CA TRP A 203 11.50 -7.51 -0.04
C TRP A 203 12.14 -8.27 -1.20
N THR A 204 11.96 -7.77 -2.42
CA THR A 204 12.43 -8.43 -3.67
C THR A 204 13.93 -8.69 -3.64
N ASN A 205 14.70 -7.73 -3.12
CA ASN A 205 16.15 -7.77 -3.13
C ASN A 205 16.78 -8.81 -2.17
N ILE A 206 15.98 -9.49 -1.34
CA ILE A 206 16.45 -10.62 -0.53
C ILE A 206 15.96 -11.97 -1.07
N ILE A 207 15.52 -12.04 -2.33
CA ILE A 207 15.02 -13.28 -2.96
C ILE A 207 16.04 -14.42 -2.88
N ASP A 208 17.33 -14.12 -3.00
CA ASP A 208 18.42 -15.08 -2.86
C ASP A 208 18.45 -15.82 -1.51
N LEU A 209 17.99 -15.17 -0.43
CA LEU A 209 17.89 -15.75 0.91
C LEU A 209 16.59 -16.52 1.15
N VAL A 210 15.54 -16.21 0.38
CA VAL A 210 14.18 -16.69 0.68
C VAL A 210 13.54 -17.48 -0.46
N ILE A 211 14.24 -17.73 -1.55
CA ILE A 211 13.70 -18.49 -2.69
C ILE A 211 13.37 -19.93 -2.26
N PRO A 212 12.13 -20.40 -2.50
CA PRO A 212 11.71 -21.73 -2.07
C PRO A 212 12.50 -22.89 -2.66
N PHE A 213 12.81 -22.80 -3.96
CA PHE A 213 13.47 -23.85 -4.74
C PHE A 213 14.69 -23.28 -5.50
N PRO A 214 15.87 -23.17 -4.85
CA PRO A 214 17.03 -22.52 -5.46
C PRO A 214 17.56 -23.21 -6.73
N SER A 215 17.27 -24.50 -6.91
CA SER A 215 17.70 -25.28 -8.10
C SER A 215 16.79 -25.09 -9.31
N SER A 216 15.63 -24.49 -9.14
CA SER A 216 14.66 -24.25 -10.21
C SER A 216 14.89 -22.90 -10.88
N THR A 217 14.35 -22.70 -12.08
CA THR A 217 14.56 -21.49 -12.88
C THR A 217 14.05 -20.25 -12.14
N GLN A 218 14.89 -19.22 -12.08
CA GLN A 218 14.56 -17.90 -11.59
C GLN A 218 14.07 -17.00 -12.72
N MET A 219 13.13 -16.12 -12.44
CA MET A 219 12.51 -15.23 -13.41
C MET A 219 13.01 -13.80 -13.25
N ASP A 220 14.27 -13.59 -13.62
CA ASP A 220 14.88 -12.27 -13.73
C ASP A 220 15.37 -12.06 -15.16
N ALA A 221 14.75 -11.10 -15.85
CA ALA A 221 15.09 -10.75 -17.22
C ALA A 221 16.34 -9.85 -17.34
N THR A 222 16.92 -9.41 -16.22
CA THR A 222 18.04 -8.44 -16.19
C THR A 222 19.21 -8.88 -17.05
N MET A 223 19.68 -10.13 -16.89
CA MET A 223 20.81 -10.65 -17.65
C MET A 223 20.49 -10.81 -19.13
N ALA A 224 19.25 -11.22 -19.46
CA ALA A 224 18.79 -11.33 -20.85
C ALA A 224 18.79 -9.96 -21.54
N MET A 225 18.21 -8.95 -20.90
CA MET A 225 18.20 -7.58 -21.42
C MET A 225 19.63 -7.03 -21.62
N LYS A 226 20.51 -7.20 -20.62
CA LYS A 226 21.93 -6.77 -20.72
C LYS A 226 22.68 -7.48 -21.85
N SER A 227 22.50 -8.79 -22.00
CA SER A 227 23.13 -9.58 -23.08
C SER A 227 22.63 -9.16 -24.47
N GLN A 228 21.37 -8.79 -24.58
CA GLN A 228 20.73 -8.26 -25.79
C GLN A 228 21.01 -6.76 -26.00
N ARG A 229 21.78 -6.13 -25.10
CA ARG A 229 22.15 -4.69 -25.16
C ARG A 229 20.91 -3.77 -25.17
N TRP A 230 19.93 -4.08 -24.34
CA TRP A 230 18.81 -3.17 -24.15
C TRP A 230 19.30 -1.84 -23.57
N THR A 231 18.55 -0.81 -23.86
CA THR A 231 18.75 0.54 -23.32
C THR A 231 17.48 1.00 -22.61
N PRO A 232 17.54 2.01 -21.74
CA PRO A 232 16.34 2.60 -21.16
C PRO A 232 15.29 2.94 -22.20
N ILE A 233 15.68 3.58 -23.31
CA ILE A 233 14.76 3.92 -24.42
C ILE A 233 14.08 2.66 -24.98
N LYS A 234 14.84 1.57 -25.14
CA LYS A 234 14.29 0.30 -25.63
C LYS A 234 13.22 -0.27 -24.70
N MET A 235 13.38 -0.12 -23.38
CA MET A 235 12.36 -0.57 -22.39
C MET A 235 11.05 0.21 -22.55
N PHE A 236 11.13 1.54 -22.75
CA PHE A 236 9.95 2.36 -23.03
C PHE A 236 9.30 2.05 -24.39
N GLU A 237 10.09 1.76 -25.43
CA GLU A 237 9.57 1.31 -26.73
C GLU A 237 8.80 -0.01 -26.62
N GLU A 238 9.29 -0.96 -25.83
CA GLU A 238 8.60 -2.23 -25.61
C GLU A 238 7.30 -2.04 -24.82
N ALA A 239 7.29 -1.13 -23.83
CA ALA A 239 6.07 -0.78 -23.14
C ALA A 239 5.04 -0.12 -24.07
N ASP A 240 5.45 0.82 -24.93
CA ASP A 240 4.56 1.45 -25.91
C ASP A 240 3.99 0.43 -26.89
N LYS A 241 4.80 -0.51 -27.40
CA LYS A 241 4.35 -1.63 -28.23
C LYS A 241 3.33 -2.52 -27.52
N PHE A 242 3.55 -2.80 -26.24
CA PHE A 242 2.58 -3.57 -25.45
C PHE A 242 1.21 -2.88 -25.41
N PHE A 243 1.18 -1.60 -25.07
CA PHE A 243 -0.08 -0.84 -25.04
C PHE A 243 -0.73 -0.77 -26.42
N GLN A 244 0.04 -0.59 -27.50
CA GLN A 244 -0.48 -0.64 -28.88
C GLN A 244 -1.03 -2.02 -29.25
N SER A 245 -0.41 -3.11 -28.76
CA SER A 245 -0.90 -4.48 -28.98
C SER A 245 -2.28 -4.72 -28.38
N LEU A 246 -2.64 -3.97 -27.35
CA LEU A 246 -3.97 -3.95 -26.76
C LEU A 246 -4.97 -3.04 -27.52
N GLY A 247 -4.54 -2.38 -28.61
CA GLY A 247 -5.35 -1.38 -29.32
C GLY A 247 -5.48 -0.05 -28.58
N LEU A 248 -4.59 0.23 -27.62
CA LEU A 248 -4.51 1.50 -26.93
C LEU A 248 -3.67 2.51 -27.73
N LEU A 249 -3.60 3.76 -27.25
CA LEU A 249 -2.99 4.84 -28.00
C LEU A 249 -1.45 4.75 -27.98
N PRO A 250 -0.76 4.95 -29.11
CA PRO A 250 0.69 5.15 -29.10
C PRO A 250 1.04 6.45 -28.40
N VAL A 251 2.22 6.51 -27.75
CA VAL A 251 2.69 7.77 -27.16
C VAL A 251 2.95 8.82 -28.25
N LEU A 252 2.75 10.07 -27.89
CA LEU A 252 2.96 11.20 -28.83
C LEU A 252 4.45 11.50 -29.00
N PRO A 253 4.87 12.12 -30.14
CA PRO A 253 6.28 12.47 -30.38
C PRO A 253 6.90 13.32 -29.27
N GLU A 254 6.11 14.20 -28.63
CA GLU A 254 6.54 15.02 -27.51
C GLU A 254 7.04 14.22 -26.32
N PHE A 255 6.50 13.01 -26.10
CA PHE A 255 6.95 12.10 -25.05
C PHE A 255 8.44 11.77 -25.19
N TRP A 256 8.84 11.31 -26.36
CA TRP A 256 10.23 10.89 -26.64
C TRP A 256 11.25 12.03 -26.57
N VAL A 257 10.84 13.23 -26.94
CA VAL A 257 11.73 14.40 -26.97
C VAL A 257 11.88 15.08 -25.62
N LYS A 258 10.83 15.01 -24.76
CA LYS A 258 10.74 15.84 -23.57
C LYS A 258 10.83 15.08 -22.25
N SER A 259 10.64 13.77 -22.28
CA SER A 259 10.80 12.92 -21.09
C SER A 259 12.27 12.80 -20.69
N MET A 260 12.52 12.55 -19.40
CA MET A 260 13.83 12.15 -18.90
C MET A 260 13.75 10.64 -18.62
N LEU A 261 14.22 9.84 -19.55
CA LEU A 261 14.10 8.37 -19.51
C LEU A 261 15.36 7.69 -18.94
N GLU A 262 16.42 8.45 -18.73
CA GLU A 262 17.68 8.01 -18.11
C GLU A 262 18.32 9.19 -17.37
N LYS A 263 19.23 8.90 -16.45
CA LYS A 263 19.96 9.96 -15.71
C LYS A 263 20.84 10.75 -16.68
N PRO A 264 20.71 12.09 -16.75
CA PRO A 264 21.57 12.91 -17.61
C PRO A 264 23.06 12.79 -17.22
N LEU A 265 23.92 12.68 -18.24
CA LEU A 265 25.38 12.56 -18.07
C LEU A 265 26.10 13.91 -18.13
N ASP A 266 25.39 15.02 -18.24
CA ASP A 266 25.94 16.39 -18.38
C ASP A 266 26.33 17.05 -17.04
N GLY A 267 26.28 16.30 -15.94
CA GLY A 267 26.69 16.76 -14.61
C GLY A 267 25.64 17.59 -13.86
N ARG A 268 24.46 17.83 -14.44
CA ARG A 268 23.38 18.46 -13.68
C ARG A 268 22.82 17.51 -12.62
N GLU A 269 22.53 18.05 -11.47
CA GLU A 269 21.83 17.32 -10.42
C GLU A 269 20.35 17.15 -10.79
N VAL A 270 19.83 15.94 -10.65
CA VAL A 270 18.43 15.61 -10.88
C VAL A 270 17.91 14.73 -9.75
N SER A 271 16.66 14.94 -9.35
CA SER A 271 15.96 14.01 -8.49
C SER A 271 15.54 12.78 -9.31
N CYS A 272 16.02 11.61 -8.95
CA CYS A 272 15.71 10.34 -9.60
C CYS A 272 14.36 9.75 -9.14
N GLN A 273 13.61 10.42 -8.27
CA GLN A 273 12.24 9.98 -7.92
C GLN A 273 11.40 9.87 -9.20
N THR A 274 11.01 8.65 -9.54
CA THR A 274 10.20 8.34 -10.72
C THR A 274 8.84 9.02 -10.66
N SER A 275 8.37 9.56 -11.79
CA SER A 275 7.09 10.26 -11.86
C SER A 275 6.61 10.52 -13.28
N SER A 276 5.28 10.48 -13.48
CA SER A 276 4.59 10.80 -14.72
C SER A 276 3.84 12.13 -14.62
N TRP A 277 3.78 12.89 -15.72
CA TRP A 277 3.28 14.27 -15.76
C TRP A 277 2.34 14.51 -16.93
N ASP A 278 1.13 14.98 -16.64
CA ASP A 278 0.24 15.62 -17.61
C ASP A 278 0.46 17.15 -17.55
N PHE A 279 0.81 17.77 -18.67
CA PHE A 279 0.92 19.24 -18.79
C PHE A 279 -0.40 19.91 -19.17
N TYR A 280 -1.50 19.16 -19.16
CA TYR A 280 -2.88 19.61 -19.37
C TYR A 280 -3.16 20.32 -20.71
N ASN A 281 -2.26 20.24 -21.69
CA ASN A 281 -2.43 20.81 -23.03
C ASN A 281 -2.94 19.77 -24.08
N GLY A 282 -3.24 18.53 -23.62
CA GLY A 282 -3.77 17.46 -24.43
C GLY A 282 -2.77 16.72 -25.33
N LYS A 283 -1.46 17.04 -25.25
CA LYS A 283 -0.41 16.43 -26.07
C LYS A 283 0.96 16.34 -25.44
N ASP A 284 1.22 17.01 -24.33
CA ASP A 284 2.50 16.97 -23.64
C ASP A 284 2.35 16.15 -22.36
N PHE A 285 2.77 14.88 -22.45
CA PHE A 285 2.78 13.89 -21.37
C PHE A 285 4.20 13.38 -21.23
N ARG A 286 4.77 13.33 -20.03
CA ARG A 286 6.18 12.99 -19.82
C ARG A 286 6.38 12.05 -18.65
N VAL A 287 7.42 11.23 -18.76
CA VAL A 287 8.01 10.47 -17.66
C VAL A 287 9.33 11.10 -17.25
N LYS A 288 9.62 11.10 -15.95
CA LYS A 288 10.93 11.36 -15.38
C LYS A 288 11.35 10.13 -14.61
N GLN A 289 12.38 9.42 -15.08
CA GLN A 289 12.92 8.21 -14.46
C GLN A 289 14.41 8.11 -14.77
N CYS A 290 15.23 7.80 -13.76
CA CYS A 290 16.64 7.44 -13.94
C CYS A 290 16.73 5.93 -14.20
N THR A 291 16.27 5.51 -15.36
CA THR A 291 16.08 4.10 -15.71
C THR A 291 17.41 3.37 -15.91
N GLU A 292 17.55 2.23 -15.27
CA GLU A 292 18.60 1.27 -15.50
C GLU A 292 18.07 -0.01 -16.16
N VAL A 293 18.98 -0.79 -16.80
CA VAL A 293 18.56 -2.02 -17.48
C VAL A 293 18.54 -3.16 -16.50
N ASN A 294 17.40 -3.32 -15.82
CA ASN A 294 17.10 -4.40 -14.89
C ASN A 294 15.59 -4.71 -14.89
N MET A 295 15.19 -5.83 -14.29
CA MET A 295 13.79 -6.28 -14.26
C MET A 295 12.89 -5.35 -13.44
N GLU A 296 13.38 -4.80 -12.32
CA GLU A 296 12.64 -3.88 -11.45
C GLU A 296 12.26 -2.61 -12.21
N ASP A 297 13.23 -2.01 -12.89
CA ASP A 297 13.01 -0.81 -13.70
C ASP A 297 12.15 -1.09 -14.93
N LEU A 298 12.24 -2.29 -15.52
CA LEU A 298 11.33 -2.68 -16.61
C LEU A 298 9.87 -2.64 -16.14
N LEU A 299 9.56 -3.21 -14.98
CA LEU A 299 8.21 -3.16 -14.43
C LEU A 299 7.79 -1.72 -14.08
N SER A 300 8.70 -0.91 -13.54
CA SER A 300 8.48 0.52 -13.29
C SER A 300 8.17 1.28 -14.57
N VAL A 301 8.87 1.00 -15.68
CA VAL A 301 8.57 1.59 -17.01
C VAL A 301 7.14 1.26 -17.45
N PHE A 302 6.69 0.03 -17.31
CA PHE A 302 5.31 -0.35 -17.66
C PHE A 302 4.28 0.33 -16.74
N HIS A 303 4.59 0.51 -15.46
CA HIS A 303 3.76 1.25 -14.51
C HIS A 303 3.61 2.72 -14.94
N GLU A 304 4.72 3.41 -15.19
CA GLU A 304 4.70 4.82 -15.62
C GLU A 304 4.00 5.02 -16.98
N MET A 305 4.22 4.10 -17.90
CA MET A 305 3.52 4.11 -19.19
C MET A 305 2.00 3.89 -19.05
N GLY A 306 1.57 3.18 -18.00
CA GLY A 306 0.17 3.11 -17.59
C GLY A 306 -0.42 4.47 -17.21
N HIS A 307 0.34 5.28 -16.47
CA HIS A 307 -0.05 6.67 -16.20
C HIS A 307 -0.17 7.50 -17.48
N ILE A 308 0.79 7.37 -18.40
CA ILE A 308 0.75 8.07 -19.70
C ILE A 308 -0.49 7.66 -20.50
N GLN A 309 -0.81 6.36 -20.54
CA GLN A 309 -2.03 5.89 -21.19
C GLN A 309 -3.29 6.51 -20.58
N TYR A 310 -3.36 6.59 -19.24
CA TYR A 310 -4.50 7.20 -18.56
C TYR A 310 -4.65 8.68 -18.95
N PHE A 311 -3.55 9.44 -18.95
CA PHE A 311 -3.53 10.84 -19.37
C PHE A 311 -4.04 11.02 -20.81
N MET A 312 -3.55 10.18 -21.74
CA MET A 312 -3.96 10.22 -23.15
C MET A 312 -5.43 9.85 -23.34
N GLN A 313 -5.96 8.89 -22.57
CA GLN A 313 -7.34 8.42 -22.70
C GLN A 313 -8.35 9.47 -22.23
N TYR A 314 -8.06 10.21 -21.14
CA TYR A 314 -8.98 11.22 -20.62
C TYR A 314 -8.73 12.66 -21.12
N LYS A 315 -7.75 12.89 -21.98
CA LYS A 315 -7.30 14.24 -22.42
C LYS A 315 -8.39 15.16 -22.96
N ASP A 316 -9.50 14.60 -23.45
CA ASP A 316 -10.62 15.35 -24.03
C ASP A 316 -11.69 15.73 -22.98
N LEU A 317 -11.55 15.29 -21.72
CA LEU A 317 -12.41 15.73 -20.64
C LEU A 317 -12.09 17.20 -20.25
N PRO A 318 -13.05 17.91 -19.62
CA PRO A 318 -12.75 19.15 -18.91
C PRO A 318 -11.57 18.97 -17.95
N VAL A 319 -10.65 19.94 -17.91
CA VAL A 319 -9.38 19.81 -17.17
C VAL A 319 -9.52 19.39 -15.71
N VAL A 320 -10.59 19.85 -15.01
CA VAL A 320 -10.88 19.50 -13.62
C VAL A 320 -11.31 18.05 -13.41
N LEU A 321 -11.58 17.32 -14.48
CA LEU A 321 -11.96 15.90 -14.46
C LEU A 321 -10.89 14.98 -15.06
N ARG A 322 -9.72 15.54 -15.44
CA ARG A 322 -8.57 14.78 -15.94
C ARG A 322 -7.77 14.20 -14.79
N GLU A 323 -8.38 13.25 -14.10
CA GLU A 323 -7.81 12.47 -13.01
C GLU A 323 -8.32 11.03 -13.13
N GLY A 324 -7.75 10.07 -12.39
CA GLY A 324 -8.31 8.73 -12.28
C GLY A 324 -9.69 8.74 -11.62
N ALA A 325 -10.47 7.70 -11.79
CA ALA A 325 -11.80 7.57 -11.16
C ALA A 325 -11.73 7.74 -9.64
N ASN A 326 -10.65 7.26 -9.03
CA ASN A 326 -10.07 7.72 -7.77
C ASN A 326 -8.54 7.59 -7.88
N PRO A 327 -7.75 8.12 -6.93
CA PRO A 327 -6.28 8.07 -7.03
C PRO A 327 -5.70 6.65 -7.16
N GLY A 328 -6.33 5.62 -6.55
CA GLY A 328 -5.89 4.23 -6.66
C GLY A 328 -6.12 3.62 -8.06
N PHE A 329 -7.09 4.09 -8.83
CA PHE A 329 -7.30 3.65 -10.22
C PHE A 329 -6.13 4.07 -11.11
N HIS A 330 -5.59 5.27 -10.88
CA HIS A 330 -4.48 5.76 -11.68
C HIS A 330 -3.22 4.90 -11.46
N GLU A 331 -2.96 4.54 -10.21
CA GLU A 331 -1.86 3.66 -9.83
C GLU A 331 -2.07 2.22 -10.37
N ALA A 332 -3.31 1.71 -10.32
CA ALA A 332 -3.60 0.32 -10.69
C ALA A 332 -3.46 0.03 -12.20
N MET A 333 -3.60 1.03 -13.07
CA MET A 333 -3.60 0.80 -14.53
C MET A 333 -2.24 0.32 -15.05
N GLY A 334 -1.14 0.88 -14.54
CA GLY A 334 0.21 0.41 -14.85
C GLY A 334 0.50 -0.95 -14.22
N ASP A 335 0.08 -1.14 -12.97
CA ASP A 335 0.27 -2.40 -12.23
C ASP A 335 -0.42 -3.59 -12.89
N VAL A 336 -1.62 -3.42 -13.47
CA VAL A 336 -2.32 -4.49 -14.23
C VAL A 336 -1.47 -4.98 -15.39
N VAL A 337 -0.82 -4.06 -16.10
CA VAL A 337 0.05 -4.41 -17.24
C VAL A 337 1.33 -5.07 -16.72
N ALA A 338 1.92 -4.57 -15.64
CA ALA A 338 3.09 -5.16 -15.02
C ALA A 338 2.86 -6.62 -14.60
N LEU A 339 1.67 -6.98 -14.08
CA LEU A 339 1.30 -8.37 -13.79
C LEU A 339 1.32 -9.28 -15.01
N SER A 340 0.95 -8.77 -16.19
CA SER A 340 1.02 -9.53 -17.45
C SER A 340 2.46 -9.67 -17.96
N VAL A 341 3.24 -8.59 -17.87
CA VAL A 341 4.62 -8.53 -18.34
C VAL A 341 5.55 -9.42 -17.50
N SER A 342 5.29 -9.53 -16.19
CA SER A 342 6.06 -10.40 -15.31
C SER A 342 5.80 -11.90 -15.53
N THR A 343 4.78 -12.29 -16.32
CA THR A 343 4.48 -13.72 -16.53
C THR A 343 5.57 -14.43 -17.33
N PRO A 344 5.86 -15.72 -17.01
CA PRO A 344 6.82 -16.53 -17.78
C PRO A 344 6.50 -16.56 -19.28
N SER A 345 5.22 -16.61 -19.62
CA SER A 345 4.78 -16.66 -21.01
C SER A 345 5.10 -15.37 -21.78
N TYR A 346 4.96 -14.19 -21.14
CA TYR A 346 5.33 -12.93 -21.77
C TYR A 346 6.85 -12.82 -21.93
N LEU A 347 7.60 -13.10 -20.86
CA LEU A 347 9.06 -13.02 -20.86
C LEU A 347 9.67 -13.98 -21.91
N HIS A 348 9.13 -15.19 -22.02
CA HIS A 348 9.56 -16.15 -23.05
C HIS A 348 9.24 -15.64 -24.47
N ASN A 349 8.02 -15.14 -24.71
CA ASN A 349 7.63 -14.61 -26.01
C ASN A 349 8.39 -13.35 -26.42
N SER A 350 8.91 -12.60 -25.45
CA SER A 350 9.75 -11.41 -25.64
C SER A 350 11.25 -11.76 -25.68
N GLU A 351 11.60 -13.04 -25.76
CA GLU A 351 13.00 -13.55 -25.79
C GLU A 351 13.82 -13.15 -24.55
N LEU A 352 13.15 -12.77 -23.46
CA LEU A 352 13.78 -12.41 -22.18
C LEU A 352 13.91 -13.61 -21.23
N LEU A 353 13.28 -14.74 -21.56
CA LEU A 353 13.38 -16.00 -20.87
C LEU A 353 13.66 -17.12 -21.89
N ILE A 354 14.70 -17.91 -21.68
CA ILE A 354 15.13 -18.94 -22.65
C ILE A 354 14.18 -20.14 -22.65
N THR A 355 13.69 -20.52 -21.46
CA THR A 355 12.89 -21.74 -21.27
C THR A 355 11.50 -21.39 -20.75
N GLN A 356 10.48 -21.96 -21.38
CA GLN A 356 9.12 -21.85 -20.83
C GLN A 356 9.05 -22.67 -19.54
N ILE A 357 8.53 -22.04 -18.49
CA ILE A 357 8.46 -22.61 -17.15
C ILE A 357 7.07 -23.22 -16.97
N GLU A 358 6.99 -24.51 -16.70
CA GLU A 358 5.74 -25.26 -16.52
C GLU A 358 5.71 -26.12 -15.24
N ASP A 359 6.85 -26.21 -14.53
CA ASP A 359 6.94 -27.03 -13.31
C ASP A 359 6.46 -26.28 -12.07
N TYR A 360 6.03 -27.05 -11.06
CA TYR A 360 5.47 -26.52 -9.82
C TYR A 360 6.48 -25.69 -9.01
N GLU A 361 7.74 -26.09 -8.96
CA GLU A 361 8.77 -25.39 -8.16
C GLU A 361 9.04 -24.00 -8.71
N SER A 362 9.21 -23.88 -10.02
CA SER A 362 9.37 -22.59 -10.70
C SER A 362 8.12 -21.71 -10.58
N GLU A 363 6.92 -22.31 -10.56
CA GLU A 363 5.67 -21.58 -10.33
C GLU A 363 5.61 -20.96 -8.93
N ILE A 364 6.02 -21.72 -7.90
CA ILE A 364 6.09 -21.19 -6.52
C ILE A 364 7.19 -20.13 -6.38
N ASN A 365 8.36 -20.32 -7.01
CA ASN A 365 9.41 -19.30 -7.05
C ASN A 365 8.92 -17.99 -7.68
N PHE A 366 8.20 -18.07 -8.79
CA PHE A 366 7.57 -16.91 -9.43
C PHE A 366 6.60 -16.20 -8.51
N LEU A 367 5.66 -16.93 -7.92
CA LEU A 367 4.70 -16.35 -7.00
C LEU A 367 5.37 -15.77 -5.75
N MET A 368 6.49 -16.35 -5.29
CA MET A 368 7.29 -15.80 -4.20
C MET A 368 7.90 -14.45 -4.60
N SER A 369 8.51 -14.33 -5.78
CA SER A 369 9.09 -13.06 -6.23
C SER A 369 8.04 -11.95 -6.31
N ILE A 370 6.86 -12.24 -6.86
CA ILE A 370 5.75 -11.28 -6.89
C ILE A 370 5.22 -10.96 -5.47
N ALA A 371 5.21 -11.94 -4.56
CA ALA A 371 4.74 -11.71 -3.18
C ALA A 371 5.72 -10.84 -2.38
N LEU A 372 7.03 -10.99 -2.58
CA LEU A 372 8.04 -10.14 -1.94
C LEU A 372 7.91 -8.67 -2.35
N GLU A 373 7.36 -8.39 -3.53
CA GLU A 373 7.00 -7.05 -3.98
C GLU A 373 5.59 -6.65 -3.48
N LYS A 374 4.56 -7.35 -3.95
CA LYS A 374 3.16 -6.92 -3.83
C LYS A 374 2.56 -7.22 -2.45
N VAL A 375 2.84 -8.39 -1.86
CA VAL A 375 2.27 -8.77 -0.55
C VAL A 375 3.01 -8.08 0.59
N ALA A 376 4.34 -7.99 0.53
CA ALA A 376 5.15 -7.25 1.51
C ALA A 376 4.75 -5.77 1.61
N PHE A 377 4.31 -5.18 0.49
CA PHE A 377 3.91 -3.78 0.39
C PHE A 377 2.55 -3.47 1.06
N ILE A 378 1.65 -4.44 1.17
CA ILE A 378 0.29 -4.25 1.68
C ILE A 378 0.24 -3.52 3.03
N PRO A 379 0.89 -4.01 4.10
CA PRO A 379 0.83 -3.33 5.40
C PRO A 379 1.53 -1.98 5.40
N PHE A 380 2.62 -1.82 4.65
CA PHE A 380 3.32 -0.54 4.55
C PHE A 380 2.43 0.52 3.90
N SER A 381 1.84 0.23 2.75
CA SER A 381 0.96 1.17 2.06
C SER A 381 -0.31 1.49 2.85
N TYR A 382 -0.80 0.55 3.67
CA TYR A 382 -1.94 0.76 4.54
C TYR A 382 -1.63 1.69 5.72
N LEU A 383 -0.49 1.51 6.40
CA LEU A 383 -0.18 2.24 7.63
C LEU A 383 0.26 3.69 7.40
N MET A 384 0.81 4.04 6.23
CA MET A 384 1.37 5.36 5.93
C MET A 384 0.39 6.51 6.17
N ASP A 385 -0.82 6.39 5.63
CA ASP A 385 -1.85 7.41 5.83
C ASP A 385 -2.66 7.20 7.12
N GLN A 386 -2.72 5.99 7.66
CA GLN A 386 -3.21 5.78 9.03
C GLN A 386 -2.39 6.59 10.04
N PHE A 387 -1.08 6.69 9.85
CA PHE A 387 -0.20 7.54 10.65
C PHE A 387 -0.52 9.02 10.46
N ARG A 388 -0.54 9.52 9.19
CA ARG A 388 -0.76 10.95 8.92
C ARG A 388 -2.16 11.41 9.27
N TRP A 389 -3.20 10.60 9.00
CA TRP A 389 -4.57 10.96 9.39
C TRP A 389 -4.70 11.14 10.90
N LYS A 390 -4.05 10.27 11.70
CA LYS A 390 -4.04 10.41 13.17
C LYS A 390 -3.25 11.61 13.66
N ILE A 391 -2.26 12.07 12.92
CA ILE A 391 -1.56 13.34 13.20
C ILE A 391 -2.50 14.53 12.88
N PHE A 392 -3.14 14.52 11.73
CA PHE A 392 -4.01 15.61 11.30
C PHE A 392 -5.24 15.76 12.18
N ASP A 393 -5.85 14.69 12.65
CA ASP A 393 -7.01 14.74 13.55
C ASP A 393 -6.64 14.88 15.05
N GLY A 394 -5.34 14.90 15.38
CA GLY A 394 -4.80 15.12 16.72
C GLY A 394 -4.78 13.88 17.62
N ARG A 395 -5.08 12.69 17.12
CA ARG A 395 -4.92 11.43 17.87
C ARG A 395 -3.45 11.07 18.15
N ILE A 396 -2.53 11.53 17.32
CA ILE A 396 -1.09 11.45 17.55
C ILE A 396 -0.57 12.87 17.77
N SER A 397 -0.06 13.12 18.98
CA SER A 397 0.52 14.40 19.33
C SER A 397 1.93 14.56 18.73
N LYS A 398 2.41 15.80 18.63
CA LYS A 398 3.76 16.04 18.10
C LYS A 398 4.87 15.45 18.99
N GLU A 399 4.60 15.19 20.27
CA GLU A 399 5.50 14.58 21.22
C GLU A 399 5.68 13.07 20.99
N ASP A 400 4.74 12.42 20.22
CA ASP A 400 4.68 10.96 20.08
C ASP A 400 4.85 10.50 18.61
N TYR A 401 5.29 11.38 17.67
CA TYR A 401 5.34 11.06 16.25
C TYR A 401 6.18 9.82 15.94
N ASN A 402 7.38 9.72 16.51
CA ASN A 402 8.27 8.61 16.18
C ASN A 402 7.87 7.30 16.86
N GLN A 403 7.43 7.38 18.12
CA GLN A 403 6.90 6.22 18.85
C GLN A 403 5.68 5.63 18.16
N GLU A 404 4.71 6.46 17.76
CA GLU A 404 3.50 6.00 17.09
C GLU A 404 3.75 5.50 15.66
N TRP A 405 4.74 6.07 14.96
CA TRP A 405 5.23 5.50 13.71
C TRP A 405 5.68 4.04 13.90
N TRP A 406 6.53 3.77 14.88
CA TRP A 406 7.03 2.42 15.14
C TRP A 406 5.98 1.49 15.72
N ASN A 407 5.04 2.00 16.51
CA ASN A 407 3.86 1.23 16.96
C ASN A 407 3.02 0.73 15.76
N LEU A 408 2.82 1.56 14.75
CA LEU A 408 2.10 1.17 13.53
C LEU A 408 2.92 0.18 12.68
N ARG A 409 4.23 0.40 12.54
CA ARG A 409 5.14 -0.52 11.84
C ARG A 409 5.14 -1.90 12.50
N LEU A 410 5.24 -1.94 13.81
CA LEU A 410 5.14 -3.20 14.56
C LEU A 410 3.77 -3.85 14.38
N LYS A 411 2.69 -3.09 14.59
CA LYS A 411 1.33 -3.62 14.54
C LYS A 411 0.96 -4.24 13.19
N TYR A 412 1.29 -3.57 12.10
CA TYR A 412 0.84 -3.97 10.75
C TYR A 412 1.88 -4.77 9.98
N GLN A 413 3.16 -4.42 10.08
CA GLN A 413 4.23 -5.09 9.35
C GLN A 413 5.00 -6.14 10.17
N GLY A 414 4.97 -6.08 11.50
CA GLY A 414 5.82 -6.96 12.31
C GLY A 414 7.31 -6.69 12.13
N ILE A 415 7.66 -5.43 11.97
CA ILE A 415 9.05 -4.97 11.91
C ILE A 415 9.34 -3.95 13.01
N CYS A 416 10.60 -3.81 13.34
CA CYS A 416 11.06 -2.93 14.39
C CYS A 416 12.32 -2.17 13.98
N PRO A 417 12.65 -1.06 14.65
CA PRO A 417 13.93 -0.41 14.43
C PRO A 417 15.05 -1.35 14.93
N PRO A 418 16.19 -1.41 14.22
CA PRO A 418 17.32 -2.25 14.64
C PRO A 418 18.08 -1.73 15.86
N LEU A 419 17.82 -0.48 16.24
CA LEU A 419 18.43 0.19 17.39
C LEU A 419 17.39 1.11 18.05
N PRO A 420 17.61 1.55 19.32
CA PRO A 420 16.70 2.46 19.99
C PRO A 420 16.50 3.77 19.22
N ARG A 421 15.26 4.19 19.10
CA ARG A 421 14.87 5.47 18.49
C ARG A 421 14.14 6.32 19.53
N SER A 422 14.19 7.63 19.37
CA SER A 422 13.61 8.61 20.29
C SER A 422 12.64 9.57 19.58
N GLU A 423 12.09 10.53 20.32
CA GLU A 423 11.28 11.61 19.74
C GLU A 423 12.13 12.78 19.19
N GLU A 424 13.46 12.72 19.28
CA GLU A 424 14.35 13.60 18.50
C GLU A 424 14.40 13.17 17.03
N ASP A 425 14.09 11.89 16.76
CA ASP A 425 14.01 11.31 15.44
C ASP A 425 12.64 11.55 14.79
N PHE A 426 12.60 11.43 13.46
CA PHE A 426 11.35 11.43 12.69
C PHE A 426 11.48 10.46 11.52
N ASP A 427 11.48 9.15 11.84
CA ASP A 427 11.78 8.09 10.88
C ASP A 427 10.78 7.98 9.73
N ALA A 428 9.53 8.40 9.94
CA ALA A 428 8.54 8.54 8.88
C ALA A 428 9.01 9.50 7.78
N GLY A 429 9.74 10.57 8.14
CA GLY A 429 10.28 11.56 7.22
C GLY A 429 11.32 11.02 6.23
N SER A 430 11.91 9.85 6.53
CA SER A 430 12.84 9.16 5.63
C SER A 430 12.21 8.68 4.31
N LYS A 431 10.88 8.67 4.20
CA LYS A 431 10.14 8.34 2.99
C LYS A 431 9.66 9.60 2.28
N PHE A 432 10.07 9.78 1.02
CA PHE A 432 9.78 10.98 0.20
C PHE A 432 8.35 11.49 0.30
N HIS A 433 7.35 10.62 0.33
CA HIS A 433 5.93 11.00 0.35
C HIS A 433 5.52 11.79 1.62
N ILE A 434 6.31 11.72 2.68
CA ILE A 434 6.08 12.51 3.90
C ILE A 434 6.53 13.96 3.67
N PRO A 435 7.81 14.28 3.39
CA PRO A 435 8.25 15.63 3.11
C PRO A 435 7.66 16.20 1.80
N GLY A 436 7.41 15.36 0.80
CA GLY A 436 6.79 15.72 -0.47
C GLY A 436 5.27 15.92 -0.41
N ASN A 437 4.66 15.72 0.75
CA ASN A 437 3.21 15.90 0.96
C ASN A 437 2.33 15.12 -0.03
N VAL A 438 2.70 13.89 -0.35
CA VAL A 438 1.95 13.02 -1.29
C VAL A 438 1.10 12.02 -0.50
N PRO A 439 -0.25 12.02 -0.65
CA PRO A 439 -1.12 11.01 -0.04
C PRO A 439 -0.72 9.60 -0.48
N TYR A 440 -0.77 8.61 0.43
CA TYR A 440 -0.20 7.28 0.20
C TYR A 440 -1.23 6.16 0.10
N ILE A 441 -2.43 6.35 0.64
CA ILE A 441 -3.47 5.31 0.67
C ILE A 441 -3.88 4.82 -0.74
N ARG A 442 -3.62 5.64 -1.78
CA ARG A 442 -3.80 5.27 -3.18
C ARG A 442 -3.07 4.00 -3.57
N TYR A 443 -1.86 3.80 -3.02
CA TYR A 443 -1.03 2.61 -3.29
C TYR A 443 -1.59 1.36 -2.61
N PHE A 444 -2.17 1.48 -1.41
CA PHE A 444 -2.89 0.37 -0.79
C PHE A 444 -4.13 -0.02 -1.61
N ILE A 445 -4.91 0.97 -2.04
CA ILE A 445 -6.08 0.74 -2.89
C ILE A 445 -5.66 0.09 -4.21
N SER A 446 -4.61 0.61 -4.87
CA SER A 446 -4.04 0.02 -6.09
C SER A 446 -3.63 -1.42 -5.87
N SER A 447 -2.91 -1.73 -4.78
CA SER A 447 -2.45 -3.09 -4.45
C SER A 447 -3.59 -4.10 -4.39
N VAL A 448 -4.81 -3.66 -4.09
CA VAL A 448 -6.01 -4.51 -4.08
C VAL A 448 -6.67 -4.55 -5.45
N ILE A 449 -7.01 -3.37 -6.01
CA ILE A 449 -7.86 -3.30 -7.20
C ILE A 449 -7.13 -3.72 -8.49
N GLN A 450 -5.80 -3.65 -8.53
CA GLN A 450 -5.03 -4.16 -9.67
C GLN A 450 -5.32 -5.64 -9.95
N PHE A 451 -5.52 -6.46 -8.93
CA PHE A 451 -5.87 -7.88 -9.10
C PHE A 451 -7.31 -8.07 -9.54
N GLN A 452 -8.24 -7.21 -9.12
CA GLN A 452 -9.61 -7.24 -9.64
C GLN A 452 -9.65 -6.85 -11.13
N PHE A 453 -8.86 -5.83 -11.50
CA PHE A 453 -8.73 -5.42 -12.90
C PHE A 453 -8.05 -6.50 -13.72
N HIS A 454 -6.96 -7.09 -13.22
CA HIS A 454 -6.26 -8.20 -13.87
C HIS A 454 -7.20 -9.39 -14.12
N GLU A 455 -7.99 -9.83 -13.13
CA GLU A 455 -8.97 -10.90 -13.30
C GLU A 455 -10.01 -10.54 -14.38
N ALA A 456 -10.48 -9.30 -14.42
CA ALA A 456 -11.44 -8.82 -15.40
C ALA A 456 -10.87 -8.81 -16.83
N VAL A 457 -9.65 -8.28 -17.02
CA VAL A 457 -9.02 -8.23 -18.35
C VAL A 457 -8.58 -9.61 -18.82
N CYS A 458 -8.17 -10.49 -17.92
CA CYS A 458 -7.90 -11.90 -18.24
C CYS A 458 -9.16 -12.62 -18.73
N LYS A 459 -10.28 -12.39 -18.07
CA LYS A 459 -11.57 -12.93 -18.51
C LYS A 459 -11.97 -12.35 -19.88
N ALA A 460 -11.77 -11.05 -20.10
CA ALA A 460 -12.06 -10.39 -21.38
C ALA A 460 -11.19 -10.94 -22.52
N SER A 461 -9.91 -11.29 -22.24
CA SER A 461 -9.02 -11.91 -23.22
C SER A 461 -9.35 -13.37 -23.55
N GLY A 462 -10.37 -13.96 -22.90
CA GLY A 462 -10.73 -15.37 -23.05
C GLY A 462 -9.83 -16.36 -22.30
N PHE A 463 -8.94 -15.86 -21.42
CA PHE A 463 -8.07 -16.71 -20.62
C PHE A 463 -8.86 -17.51 -19.57
N THR A 464 -8.61 -18.82 -19.48
CA THR A 464 -9.33 -19.74 -18.58
C THR A 464 -8.41 -20.45 -17.56
N GLY A 465 -7.10 -20.19 -17.61
CA GLY A 465 -6.10 -20.79 -16.71
C GLY A 465 -6.03 -20.13 -15.32
N PRO A 466 -5.04 -20.52 -14.51
CA PRO A 466 -4.74 -19.89 -13.24
C PRO A 466 -4.40 -18.40 -13.43
N LEU A 467 -4.95 -17.53 -12.56
CA LEU A 467 -4.89 -16.08 -12.74
C LEU A 467 -3.45 -15.53 -12.84
N HIS A 468 -2.51 -16.09 -12.08
CA HIS A 468 -1.10 -15.68 -12.09
C HIS A 468 -0.34 -16.07 -13.38
N LYS A 469 -0.93 -16.89 -14.24
CA LYS A 469 -0.37 -17.25 -15.56
C LYS A 469 -0.98 -16.43 -16.71
N CYS A 470 -1.90 -15.53 -16.40
CA CYS A 470 -2.59 -14.75 -17.42
C CYS A 470 -1.69 -13.66 -18.01
N ASN A 471 -1.57 -13.67 -19.31
CA ASN A 471 -0.94 -12.64 -20.12
C ASN A 471 -1.98 -12.06 -21.11
N ILE A 472 -2.16 -10.75 -21.09
CA ILE A 472 -3.13 -10.06 -21.94
C ILE A 472 -2.53 -9.45 -23.22
N TYR A 473 -1.24 -9.67 -23.49
CA TYR A 473 -0.58 -9.17 -24.71
C TYR A 473 -1.38 -9.56 -25.96
N ASN A 474 -1.54 -8.62 -26.89
CA ASN A 474 -2.35 -8.75 -28.11
C ASN A 474 -3.88 -8.90 -27.91
N SER A 475 -4.42 -8.75 -26.69
CA SER A 475 -5.87 -8.80 -26.48
C SER A 475 -6.53 -7.42 -26.67
N GLN A 476 -7.22 -7.25 -27.80
CA GLN A 476 -7.97 -6.03 -28.09
C GLN A 476 -9.17 -5.85 -27.14
N GLU A 477 -9.76 -6.95 -26.67
CA GLU A 477 -10.89 -6.95 -25.74
C GLU A 477 -10.44 -6.45 -24.36
N ALA A 478 -9.29 -6.92 -23.87
CA ALA A 478 -8.70 -6.45 -22.63
C ALA A 478 -8.34 -4.95 -22.72
N GLY A 479 -7.69 -4.54 -23.82
CA GLY A 479 -7.33 -3.16 -24.05
C GLY A 479 -8.54 -2.23 -24.19
N LYS A 480 -9.61 -2.67 -24.87
CA LYS A 480 -10.86 -1.91 -24.96
C LYS A 480 -11.46 -1.68 -23.56
N LEU A 481 -11.48 -2.70 -22.70
CA LEU A 481 -12.01 -2.61 -21.34
C LEU A 481 -11.22 -1.59 -20.50
N LEU A 482 -9.88 -1.64 -20.54
CA LEU A 482 -9.00 -0.68 -19.88
C LEU A 482 -9.21 0.74 -20.43
N GLY A 483 -9.21 0.90 -21.75
CA GLY A 483 -9.38 2.19 -22.41
C GLY A 483 -10.72 2.85 -22.09
N ASP A 484 -11.82 2.09 -22.11
CA ASP A 484 -13.15 2.60 -21.80
C ASP A 484 -13.25 3.12 -20.36
N VAL A 485 -12.60 2.46 -19.39
CA VAL A 485 -12.53 2.93 -17.99
C VAL A 485 -11.64 4.16 -17.85
N MET A 486 -10.45 4.17 -18.48
CA MET A 486 -9.54 5.31 -18.42
C MET A 486 -10.17 6.58 -19.01
N LYS A 487 -10.97 6.47 -20.09
CA LYS A 487 -11.69 7.59 -20.71
C LYS A 487 -12.69 8.27 -19.76
N LEU A 488 -13.19 7.57 -18.75
CA LEU A 488 -14.09 8.17 -17.78
C LEU A 488 -13.39 9.24 -16.95
N GLY A 489 -12.08 9.12 -16.73
CA GLY A 489 -11.37 9.99 -15.80
C GLY A 489 -12.14 10.13 -14.48
N PHE A 490 -12.22 11.35 -13.96
CA PHE A 490 -13.02 11.65 -12.76
C PHE A 490 -14.46 12.08 -13.07
N SER A 491 -15.00 11.77 -14.27
CA SER A 491 -16.35 12.21 -14.69
C SER A 491 -17.50 11.44 -14.03
N LYS A 492 -17.21 10.29 -13.43
CA LYS A 492 -18.15 9.41 -12.74
C LYS A 492 -17.66 9.06 -11.35
N PRO A 493 -18.55 8.73 -10.39
CA PRO A 493 -18.14 8.10 -9.13
C PRO A 493 -17.35 6.82 -9.39
N TRP A 494 -16.29 6.58 -8.64
CA TRP A 494 -15.41 5.42 -8.86
C TRP A 494 -16.13 4.06 -8.80
N PRO A 495 -17.23 3.84 -8.02
CA PRO A 495 -17.93 2.56 -8.07
C PRO A 495 -18.56 2.26 -9.46
N GLU A 496 -18.93 3.30 -10.24
CA GLU A 496 -19.40 3.10 -11.61
C GLU A 496 -18.25 2.65 -12.54
N ALA A 497 -17.07 3.23 -12.38
CA ALA A 497 -15.87 2.80 -13.10
C ALA A 497 -15.46 1.37 -12.71
N MET A 498 -15.50 1.04 -11.41
CA MET A 498 -15.25 -0.31 -10.89
C MET A 498 -16.23 -1.32 -11.51
N LYS A 499 -17.53 -0.99 -11.55
CA LYS A 499 -18.54 -1.84 -12.19
C LYS A 499 -18.27 -2.05 -13.67
N MET A 500 -17.82 -1.01 -14.37
CA MET A 500 -17.55 -1.09 -15.80
C MET A 500 -16.45 -2.11 -16.11
N ILE A 501 -15.36 -2.10 -15.32
CA ILE A 501 -14.23 -3.01 -15.54
C ILE A 501 -14.45 -4.39 -14.92
N THR A 502 -14.98 -4.47 -13.68
CA THR A 502 -15.03 -5.73 -12.92
C THR A 502 -16.43 -6.36 -12.85
N GLY A 503 -17.48 -5.63 -13.17
CA GLY A 503 -18.86 -6.00 -12.91
C GLY A 503 -19.30 -5.79 -11.45
N GLN A 504 -18.42 -5.32 -10.55
CA GLN A 504 -18.66 -5.09 -9.12
C GLN A 504 -18.55 -3.61 -8.79
N TYR A 505 -19.27 -3.14 -7.78
CA TYR A 505 -19.20 -1.75 -7.35
C TYR A 505 -18.13 -1.47 -6.28
N ASN A 506 -17.63 -2.54 -5.60
CA ASN A 506 -16.80 -2.44 -4.42
C ASN A 506 -15.39 -3.00 -4.65
N MET A 507 -14.44 -2.51 -3.90
CA MET A 507 -13.12 -3.12 -3.75
C MET A 507 -13.24 -4.49 -3.05
N SER A 508 -12.39 -5.45 -3.42
CA SER A 508 -12.38 -6.81 -2.87
C SER A 508 -11.00 -7.43 -2.95
N ALA A 509 -10.54 -8.05 -1.88
CA ALA A 509 -9.28 -8.79 -1.85
C ALA A 509 -9.37 -10.19 -2.52
N LYS A 510 -10.55 -10.64 -2.94
CA LYS A 510 -10.75 -12.00 -3.47
C LYS A 510 -9.87 -12.33 -4.67
N SER A 511 -9.70 -11.41 -5.61
CA SER A 511 -8.87 -11.64 -6.80
C SER A 511 -7.38 -11.74 -6.45
N LEU A 512 -6.89 -10.91 -5.51
CA LEU A 512 -5.54 -11.01 -4.96
C LEU A 512 -5.34 -12.37 -4.26
N MET A 513 -6.24 -12.76 -3.36
CA MET A 513 -6.16 -14.04 -2.66
C MET A 513 -6.24 -15.24 -3.62
N LYS A 514 -6.99 -15.11 -4.72
CA LYS A 514 -7.04 -16.12 -5.80
C LYS A 514 -5.72 -16.20 -6.57
N TYR A 515 -5.11 -15.06 -6.86
CA TYR A 515 -3.81 -14.98 -7.55
C TYR A 515 -2.71 -15.69 -6.76
N PHE A 516 -2.62 -15.42 -5.46
CA PHE A 516 -1.60 -15.98 -4.57
C PHE A 516 -1.99 -17.30 -3.90
N LYS A 517 -3.14 -17.88 -4.22
CA LYS A 517 -3.59 -19.11 -3.55
C LYS A 517 -2.57 -20.25 -3.59
N PRO A 518 -1.90 -20.59 -4.71
CA PRO A 518 -0.91 -21.66 -4.71
C PRO A 518 0.27 -21.38 -3.77
N LEU A 519 0.74 -20.13 -3.73
CA LEU A 519 1.80 -19.73 -2.80
C LEU A 519 1.33 -19.77 -1.35
N LEU A 520 0.13 -19.29 -1.06
CA LEU A 520 -0.42 -19.36 0.30
C LEU A 520 -0.52 -20.81 0.80
N ASP A 521 -1.04 -21.70 -0.04
CA ASP A 521 -1.16 -23.12 0.30
C ASP A 521 0.23 -23.74 0.59
N TRP A 522 1.24 -23.40 -0.21
CA TRP A 522 2.62 -23.83 0.00
C TRP A 522 3.21 -23.24 1.29
N LEU A 523 3.08 -21.92 1.51
CA LEU A 523 3.59 -21.23 2.71
C LEU A 523 2.97 -21.81 3.99
N VAL A 524 1.68 -22.06 3.99
CA VAL A 524 0.99 -22.68 5.15
C VAL A 524 1.56 -24.08 5.44
N ALA A 525 1.71 -24.91 4.41
CA ALA A 525 2.26 -26.25 4.57
C ALA A 525 3.72 -26.21 5.08
N GLU A 526 4.54 -25.32 4.53
CA GLU A 526 5.94 -25.15 4.91
C GLU A 526 6.08 -24.60 6.34
N ASN A 527 5.30 -23.58 6.71
CA ASN A 527 5.34 -23.01 8.07
C ASN A 527 4.85 -24.03 9.12
N ILE A 528 3.84 -24.85 8.81
CA ILE A 528 3.41 -25.94 9.69
C ILE A 528 4.53 -26.99 9.82
N ARG A 529 5.17 -27.39 8.71
CA ARG A 529 6.28 -28.37 8.70
C ARG A 529 7.45 -27.92 9.56
N GLN A 530 7.68 -26.61 9.65
CA GLN A 530 8.77 -25.98 10.41
C GLN A 530 8.35 -25.51 11.80
N GLU A 531 7.09 -25.76 12.20
CA GLU A 531 6.50 -25.32 13.48
C GLU A 531 6.62 -23.80 13.72
N GLU A 532 6.48 -23.01 12.63
CA GLU A 532 6.59 -21.55 12.69
C GLU A 532 5.41 -20.91 13.41
N ILE A 533 5.71 -19.88 14.19
CA ILE A 533 4.70 -19.05 14.85
C ILE A 533 4.31 -17.91 13.91
N LEU A 534 3.02 -17.85 13.56
CA LEU A 534 2.50 -16.72 12.80
C LEU A 534 2.37 -15.46 13.66
N GLY A 535 2.82 -14.33 13.12
CA GLY A 535 2.89 -13.06 13.84
C GLY A 535 4.14 -12.95 14.72
N TRP A 536 4.12 -12.00 15.64
CA TRP A 536 5.26 -11.61 16.48
C TRP A 536 4.80 -11.39 17.93
N PRO A 537 4.59 -12.46 18.70
CA PRO A 537 4.11 -12.36 20.08
C PRO A 537 5.12 -11.70 21.05
N GLU A 538 6.40 -11.64 20.70
CA GLU A 538 7.45 -10.96 21.45
C GLU A 538 7.72 -9.58 20.86
N PHE A 539 7.62 -8.53 21.67
CA PHE A 539 7.75 -7.14 21.26
C PHE A 539 9.16 -6.61 21.58
N GLY A 540 10.15 -6.97 20.79
CA GLY A 540 11.48 -6.41 20.97
C GLY A 540 12.45 -6.91 19.91
N CYS A 541 13.16 -5.98 19.26
CA CYS A 541 14.24 -6.31 18.34
C CYS A 541 15.59 -6.38 19.03
N LEU A 542 15.77 -5.67 20.16
CA LEU A 542 17.00 -5.72 20.91
C LEU A 542 17.01 -7.01 21.74
N ILE A 543 17.81 -7.96 21.30
CA ILE A 543 18.27 -9.06 22.13
C ILE A 543 19.40 -8.48 22.96
N SER A 544 19.07 -7.96 24.16
CA SER A 544 20.10 -7.52 25.12
C SER A 544 20.86 -8.75 25.61
N ASP A 545 22.17 -8.64 25.74
CA ASP A 545 23.06 -9.66 26.30
C ASP A 545 22.51 -10.26 27.61
N GLY A 546 21.69 -11.33 27.48
CA GLY A 546 21.20 -12.16 28.59
C GLY A 546 20.24 -11.51 29.58
N THR A 547 19.84 -10.26 29.44
CA THR A 547 18.81 -9.62 30.27
C THR A 547 17.61 -9.24 29.42
N ILE A 548 16.57 -10.06 29.49
CA ILE A 548 15.23 -9.72 29.00
C ILE A 548 14.76 -8.53 29.83
N ALA A 549 14.84 -7.33 29.26
CA ALA A 549 14.14 -6.19 29.80
C ALA A 549 12.65 -6.45 29.64
N THR A 550 12.04 -6.96 30.69
CA THR A 550 10.63 -7.31 30.79
C THR A 550 9.78 -6.04 30.74
N VAL A 551 9.46 -5.56 29.56
CA VAL A 551 8.25 -4.74 29.33
C VAL A 551 7.04 -5.68 29.15
N VAL A 552 6.96 -6.70 30.00
CA VAL A 552 5.84 -7.66 30.04
C VAL A 552 4.76 -7.22 31.05
N ALA A 553 4.91 -6.07 31.71
CA ALA A 553 4.17 -5.84 32.94
C ALA A 553 2.79 -5.19 32.81
N THR A 554 2.33 -4.76 31.63
CA THR A 554 1.04 -4.06 31.58
C THR A 554 -0.02 -4.70 30.67
N VAL A 555 0.37 -5.48 29.66
CA VAL A 555 -0.63 -6.08 28.73
C VAL A 555 -1.05 -7.49 29.19
N THR A 556 -0.16 -8.25 29.83
CA THR A 556 -0.49 -9.58 30.36
C THR A 556 -1.52 -9.53 31.50
N ASN A 557 -1.54 -8.47 32.30
CA ASN A 557 -2.56 -8.32 33.35
C ASN A 557 -3.96 -8.03 32.80
N TYR A 558 -4.09 -7.32 31.67
CA TYR A 558 -5.40 -7.10 31.05
C TYR A 558 -5.95 -8.35 30.36
N PHE A 559 -5.11 -9.13 29.66
CA PHE A 559 -5.55 -10.38 29.04
C PHE A 559 -5.85 -11.48 30.06
N SER A 560 -5.05 -11.60 31.12
CA SER A 560 -5.34 -12.56 32.20
C SER A 560 -6.59 -12.18 32.99
N VAL A 561 -6.82 -10.89 33.27
CA VAL A 561 -8.03 -10.43 33.94
C VAL A 561 -9.27 -10.60 33.04
N CYS A 562 -9.21 -10.27 31.75
CA CYS A 562 -10.30 -10.52 30.82
C CYS A 562 -10.55 -12.01 30.58
N PHE A 563 -9.52 -12.85 30.54
CA PHE A 563 -9.66 -14.30 30.38
C PHE A 563 -10.25 -14.94 31.65
N VAL A 564 -9.78 -14.52 32.84
CA VAL A 564 -10.33 -14.96 34.13
C VAL A 564 -11.76 -14.45 34.33
N LEU A 565 -12.07 -13.20 33.95
CA LEU A 565 -13.43 -12.66 34.02
C LEU A 565 -14.39 -13.37 33.03
N ASN A 566 -13.93 -13.72 31.84
CA ASN A 566 -14.72 -14.53 30.91
C ASN A 566 -14.93 -15.97 31.43
N ILE A 567 -13.91 -16.61 31.98
CA ILE A 567 -14.08 -17.95 32.62
C ILE A 567 -15.02 -17.87 33.80
N LEU A 568 -14.93 -16.83 34.66
CA LEU A 568 -15.84 -16.61 35.78
C LEU A 568 -17.26 -16.32 35.30
N LYS A 569 -17.43 -15.58 34.21
CA LYS A 569 -18.73 -15.33 33.58
C LYS A 569 -19.35 -16.62 33.00
N TYR A 570 -18.57 -17.47 32.34
CA TYR A 570 -19.01 -18.78 31.87
C TYR A 570 -19.30 -19.75 33.02
N ALA A 571 -18.47 -19.78 34.07
CA ALA A 571 -18.71 -20.60 35.26
C ALA A 571 -19.96 -20.15 36.03
N LEU A 572 -20.24 -18.84 36.07
CA LEU A 572 -21.45 -18.28 36.66
C LEU A 572 -22.70 -18.67 35.84
N HIS A 573 -22.62 -18.61 34.51
CA HIS A 573 -23.71 -19.04 33.62
C HIS A 573 -23.97 -20.55 33.75
N ILE A 574 -22.95 -21.39 33.82
CA ILE A 574 -23.08 -22.82 34.08
C ILE A 574 -23.71 -23.11 35.44
N LYS A 575 -23.28 -22.38 36.50
CA LYS A 575 -23.90 -22.52 37.83
C LYS A 575 -25.37 -22.06 37.84
N ILE A 576 -25.70 -20.98 37.17
CA ILE A 576 -27.09 -20.52 37.04
C ILE A 576 -27.90 -21.56 36.23
N PHE A 577 -27.36 -22.07 35.15
CA PHE A 577 -28.02 -23.11 34.34
C PHE A 577 -28.23 -24.40 35.11
N LEU A 578 -27.24 -24.87 35.87
CA LEU A 578 -27.36 -26.03 36.75
C LEU A 578 -28.36 -25.82 37.90
N PHE A 579 -28.42 -24.59 38.45
CA PHE A 579 -29.39 -24.20 39.47
C PHE A 579 -30.81 -24.20 38.91
N TYR A 580 -31.04 -23.76 37.66
CA TYR A 580 -32.31 -23.85 36.95
C TYR A 580 -32.70 -25.31 36.67
N ILE A 581 -31.78 -26.16 36.28
CA ILE A 581 -32.01 -27.59 36.09
C ILE A 581 -32.44 -28.24 37.44
N PHE A 582 -31.75 -27.87 38.53
CA PHE A 582 -32.07 -28.41 39.88
C PHE A 582 -33.44 -27.94 40.39
N ILE A 583 -33.78 -26.70 40.20
CA ILE A 583 -35.14 -26.19 40.51
C ILE A 583 -36.17 -26.89 39.62
N TYR A 584 -35.87 -27.08 38.35
CA TYR A 584 -36.77 -27.76 37.40
C TYR A 584 -37.01 -29.23 37.80
N GLU A 585 -35.96 -29.98 38.14
CA GLU A 585 -36.10 -31.36 38.65
C GLU A 585 -36.90 -31.38 39.97
N TYR A 586 -36.66 -30.41 40.87
CA TYR A 586 -37.37 -30.30 42.12
C TYR A 586 -38.87 -30.00 41.90
N ILE A 587 -39.20 -29.06 40.99
CA ILE A 587 -40.57 -28.74 40.61
C ILE A 587 -41.23 -29.91 39.91
N CYS A 588 -40.54 -30.59 38.99
CA CYS A 588 -41.05 -31.80 38.34
C CYS A 588 -41.35 -32.91 39.35
N THR A 589 -40.48 -33.11 40.34
CA THR A 589 -40.63 -34.12 41.40
C THR A 589 -41.82 -33.78 42.33
N CYS A 590 -42.03 -32.49 42.63
CA CYS A 590 -43.20 -32.04 43.42
C CYS A 590 -44.50 -32.12 42.62
N MET A 591 -44.48 -31.83 41.32
CA MET A 591 -45.69 -31.91 40.48
C MET A 591 -46.11 -33.36 40.13
N HIS A 592 -45.22 -34.33 40.21
CA HIS A 592 -45.53 -35.75 40.03
C HIS A 592 -46.53 -36.28 41.09
N LYS A 593 -46.71 -35.52 42.18
CA LYS A 593 -47.62 -35.90 43.27
C LYS A 593 -49.05 -35.40 43.11
N TRP A 594 -49.34 -34.45 42.15
CA TRP A 594 -50.60 -33.72 42.20
C TRP A 594 -51.35 -33.54 40.87
N TYR A 595 -50.83 -33.95 39.63
CA TYR A 595 -51.58 -33.68 38.36
C TYR A 595 -51.37 -34.81 37.30
N PRO A 596 -52.42 -35.12 36.46
CA PRO A 596 -52.37 -36.14 35.39
C PRO A 596 -51.62 -35.62 34.13
N CYS A 597 -51.17 -36.56 33.28
CA CYS A 597 -50.15 -36.43 32.23
C CYS A 597 -50.50 -35.52 31.03
N GLU A 598 -51.78 -35.15 30.82
CA GLU A 598 -52.19 -34.39 29.59
C GLU A 598 -51.97 -32.88 29.65
N THR A 599 -51.78 -32.27 30.82
CA THR A 599 -51.55 -30.84 30.97
C THR A 599 -50.06 -30.44 30.93
N ARG A 600 -49.17 -31.37 30.61
CA ARG A 600 -47.70 -31.14 30.66
C ARG A 600 -47.13 -30.45 29.41
N ILE A 601 -47.73 -30.62 28.25
CA ILE A 601 -47.14 -30.17 26.97
C ILE A 601 -47.31 -28.65 26.80
N ASP A 602 -48.45 -28.11 27.20
CA ASP A 602 -48.72 -26.65 27.03
C ASP A 602 -47.91 -25.78 28.00
N ILE A 603 -47.62 -26.24 29.21
CA ILE A 603 -46.78 -25.54 30.18
C ILE A 603 -45.29 -25.60 29.72
N TYR A 604 -44.88 -26.71 29.10
CA TYR A 604 -43.51 -26.87 28.58
C TYR A 604 -43.20 -25.89 27.42
N ILE A 605 -44.14 -25.73 26.52
CA ILE A 605 -44.01 -24.80 25.37
C ILE A 605 -44.01 -23.34 25.84
N HIS A 606 -44.80 -22.98 26.82
CA HIS A 606 -44.88 -21.59 27.33
C HIS A 606 -43.61 -21.17 28.09
N ILE A 607 -42.99 -22.05 28.88
CA ILE A 607 -41.77 -21.77 29.62
C ILE A 607 -40.57 -21.73 28.66
N CYS A 608 -40.47 -22.58 27.64
CA CYS A 608 -39.43 -22.52 26.63
C CYS A 608 -39.49 -21.25 25.77
N ILE A 609 -40.68 -20.76 25.41
CA ILE A 609 -40.85 -19.55 24.61
C ILE A 609 -40.50 -18.29 25.43
N CYS A 610 -40.88 -18.23 26.72
CA CYS A 610 -40.51 -17.09 27.58
C CYS A 610 -39.00 -17.02 27.89
N THR A 611 -38.28 -18.16 27.94
CA THR A 611 -36.83 -18.14 28.18
C THR A 611 -36.02 -17.80 26.93
N TYR A 612 -36.56 -18.06 25.72
CA TYR A 612 -35.91 -17.72 24.45
C TYR A 612 -36.10 -16.26 24.03
N MET A 613 -37.08 -15.53 24.58
CA MET A 613 -37.33 -14.11 24.28
C MET A 613 -36.63 -13.13 25.25
N HIS A 614 -35.92 -13.63 26.28
CA HIS A 614 -35.20 -12.79 27.26
C HIS A 614 -33.70 -13.13 27.35
N MET A 615 -33.14 -13.95 26.42
CA MET A 615 -31.72 -14.07 26.12
C MET A 615 -31.39 -13.38 24.79
#